data_52a6c29790463259361f837403412896
#
_entry.id   52a6c29790463259361f837403412896
#
_cell.length_a   1.000
_cell.length_b   1.000
_cell.length_c   1.000
_cell.angle_alpha   90.00
_cell.angle_beta   90.00
_cell.angle_gamma   90.00
#
_symmetry.space_group_name_H-M   'P 1'
#
loop_
_entity.id
_entity.type
_entity.pdbx_description
1 polymer ?
#
loop_
_entity_poly.entity_id
_entity_poly.type
_entity_poly.pdbx_seq_one_letter_code
_entity_poly.pdbx_strand_id
1 'polypeptide(L)' 'MNETDHSLPASDTAARQRRLELARKAFKEFYAQCFWSYREDAEITEQKIPFVIRGLREHGGLAGYQIAAELCH' A
#
# COMPACT_ATOMS: atom_id res chain seq x y z
N MET A 1 25.19 -9.54 20.20
CA MET A 1 24.53 -9.18 19.90
C MET A 1 23.88 -9.27 19.14
N ASN A 2 23.52 -9.41 18.91
CA ASN A 2 22.94 -9.33 18.24
C ASN A 2 22.40 -8.78 17.39
N GLU A 3 22.71 -8.32 17.05
CA GLU A 3 22.42 -7.44 16.03
C GLU A 3 21.72 -8.02 14.91
N THR A 4 22.05 -9.20 14.55
CA THR A 4 21.38 -9.91 13.49
C THR A 4 19.92 -10.09 13.79
N ASP A 5 19.62 -10.39 14.99
CA ASP A 5 18.26 -10.54 15.39
C ASP A 5 17.51 -9.25 15.25
N HIS A 6 18.17 -8.17 15.59
CA HIS A 6 17.53 -6.88 15.47
C HIS A 6 17.25 -6.55 14.04
N SER A 7 18.15 -6.86 13.15
CA SER A 7 18.00 -6.50 11.77
C SER A 7 16.79 -7.14 11.14
N LEU A 8 16.59 -8.42 11.37
CA LEU A 8 15.51 -9.13 10.72
C LEU A 8 14.13 -8.59 11.12
N PRO A 9 13.81 -8.51 12.40
CA PRO A 9 12.51 -7.96 12.78
C PRO A 9 12.37 -6.50 12.35
N ALA A 10 13.44 -5.74 12.45
CA ALA A 10 13.39 -4.35 12.06
C ALA A 10 13.14 -4.22 10.56
N SER A 11 13.76 -5.08 9.77
CA SER A 11 13.56 -5.05 8.32
C SER A 11 12.13 -5.38 7.96
N ASP A 12 11.55 -6.37 8.60
CA ASP A 12 10.16 -6.73 8.38
C ASP A 12 9.24 -5.58 8.71
N THR A 13 9.47 -4.95 9.86
CA THR A 13 8.64 -3.84 10.28
C THR A 13 8.76 -2.67 9.32
N ALA A 14 9.99 -2.37 8.90
CA ALA A 14 10.22 -1.28 7.97
C ALA A 14 9.55 -1.54 6.63
N ALA A 15 9.61 -2.77 6.15
CA ALA A 15 8.98 -3.12 4.89
C ALA A 15 7.47 -2.97 4.97
N ARG A 16 6.87 -3.39 6.07
CA ARG A 16 5.44 -3.24 6.26
C ARG A 16 5.04 -1.78 6.33
N GLN A 17 5.84 -1.00 7.03
CA GLN A 17 5.60 0.43 7.17
C GLN A 17 5.60 1.10 5.80
N ARG A 18 6.61 0.81 5.00
CA ARG A 18 6.73 1.40 3.68
C ARG A 18 5.57 0.99 2.79
N ARG A 19 5.16 -0.27 2.87
CA ARG A 19 4.02 -0.74 2.09
C ARG A 19 2.75 -0.03 2.49
N LEU A 20 2.55 0.13 3.79
CA LEU A 20 1.36 0.81 4.29
C LEU A 20 1.35 2.27 3.87
N GLU A 21 2.49 2.93 3.95
CA GLU A 21 2.58 4.32 3.54
C GLU A 21 2.33 4.48 2.05
N LEU A 22 2.86 3.55 1.26
CA LEU A 22 2.62 3.58 -0.18
C LEU A 22 1.14 3.38 -0.49
N ALA A 23 0.50 2.47 0.23
CA ALA A 23 -0.93 2.23 0.04
C ALA A 23 -1.74 3.46 0.41
N ARG A 24 -1.39 4.12 1.48
CA ARG A 24 -2.10 5.34 1.89
C ARG A 24 -1.92 6.45 0.88
N LYS A 25 -0.70 6.60 0.39
CA LYS A 25 -0.43 7.61 -0.61
C LYS A 25 -1.19 7.33 -1.89
N ALA A 26 -1.19 6.08 -2.33
CA ALA A 26 -1.90 5.70 -3.53
C ALA A 26 -3.40 5.92 -3.38
N PHE A 27 -3.93 5.62 -2.20
CA PHE A 27 -5.34 5.82 -1.95
C PHE A 27 -5.72 7.29 -2.14
N LYS A 28 -4.90 8.19 -1.63
CA LYS A 28 -5.16 9.63 -1.77
C LYS A 28 -4.99 10.10 -3.20
N GLU A 29 -3.91 9.69 -3.83
CA GLU A 29 -3.61 10.17 -5.17
C GLU A 29 -4.58 9.67 -6.22
N PHE A 30 -5.04 8.44 -6.04
CA PHE A 30 -5.93 7.82 -7.01
C PHE A 30 -7.36 7.76 -6.53
N TYR A 31 -7.70 8.54 -5.52
CA TYR A 31 -9.02 8.42 -4.90
C TYR A 31 -10.13 8.64 -5.93
N ALA A 32 -10.08 9.73 -6.66
CA ALA A 32 -11.15 10.05 -7.61
C ALA A 32 -11.23 9.03 -8.74
N GLN A 33 -10.12 8.42 -9.08
CA GLN A 33 -10.04 7.50 -10.21
C GLN A 33 -10.34 6.06 -9.80
N CYS A 34 -9.86 5.64 -8.63
CA CYS A 34 -9.90 4.23 -8.25
C CYS A 34 -10.76 3.94 -7.03
N PHE A 35 -10.97 4.91 -6.17
CA PHE A 35 -11.56 4.65 -4.86
C PHE A 35 -12.75 5.55 -4.54
N TRP A 36 -13.43 6.04 -5.56
CA TRP A 36 -14.53 6.99 -5.38
C TRP A 36 -15.67 6.42 -4.57
N SER A 37 -15.82 5.10 -4.53
CA SER A 37 -16.90 4.48 -3.78
C SER A 37 -16.57 4.31 -2.31
N TYR A 38 -15.33 4.62 -1.92
CA TYR A 38 -14.90 4.53 -0.54
C TYR A 38 -14.95 5.91 0.08
N ARG A 39 -14.91 5.95 1.40
CA ARG A 39 -14.85 7.24 2.08
C ARG A 39 -13.46 7.82 1.89
N GLU A 40 -13.42 9.11 1.64
CA GLU A 40 -12.16 9.81 1.41
C GLU A 40 -11.25 9.75 2.64
N ASP A 41 -11.86 9.74 3.83
CA ASP A 41 -11.13 9.71 5.08
C ASP A 41 -10.97 8.30 5.64
N ALA A 42 -11.20 7.29 4.82
CA ALA A 42 -11.04 5.91 5.27
C ALA A 42 -9.60 5.66 5.67
N GLU A 43 -9.42 4.99 6.78
CA GLU A 43 -8.08 4.66 7.22
C GLU A 43 -7.61 3.40 6.52
N ILE A 44 -6.45 3.48 5.87
CA ILE A 44 -5.90 2.34 5.15
C ILE A 44 -4.99 1.57 6.09
N THR A 45 -5.38 0.35 6.39
CA THR A 45 -4.62 -0.57 7.23
C THR A 45 -4.09 -1.68 6.36
N GLU A 46 -3.27 -2.56 6.96
CA GLU A 46 -2.74 -3.69 6.22
C GLU A 46 -3.84 -4.57 5.65
N GLN A 47 -4.94 -4.67 6.38
CA GLN A 47 -6.06 -5.49 5.92
C GLN A 47 -6.71 -4.93 4.67
N LYS A 48 -6.57 -3.64 4.44
CA LYS A 48 -7.17 -2.99 3.28
C LYS A 48 -6.25 -2.89 2.09
N ILE A 49 -4.98 -3.24 2.27
CA ILE A 49 -4.04 -3.19 1.15
C ILE A 49 -4.51 -4.01 -0.04
N PRO A 50 -5.07 -5.22 0.12
CA PRO A 50 -5.56 -5.95 -1.05
C PRO A 50 -6.62 -5.20 -1.84
N PHE A 51 -7.46 -4.43 -1.16
CA PHE A 51 -8.48 -3.63 -1.86
C PHE A 51 -7.83 -2.48 -2.62
N VAL A 52 -6.80 -1.87 -2.04
CA VAL A 52 -6.08 -0.80 -2.71
C VAL A 52 -5.40 -1.34 -3.97
N ILE A 53 -4.75 -2.50 -3.86
CA ILE A 53 -4.10 -3.13 -4.98
C ILE A 53 -5.11 -3.38 -6.10
N ARG A 54 -6.26 -3.92 -5.75
CA ARG A 54 -7.28 -4.24 -6.73
C ARG A 54 -7.77 -2.99 -7.45
N GLY A 55 -8.06 -1.94 -6.69
CA GLY A 55 -8.53 -0.70 -7.29
C GLY A 55 -7.51 -0.11 -8.24
N LEU A 56 -6.25 -0.12 -7.84
CA LEU A 56 -5.17 0.40 -8.68
C LEU A 56 -5.04 -0.40 -9.97
N ARG A 57 -5.16 -1.71 -9.89
CA ARG A 57 -5.03 -2.55 -11.06
C ARG A 57 -6.21 -2.40 -12.01
N GLU A 58 -7.40 -2.23 -11.48
CA GLU A 58 -8.59 -2.18 -12.31
C GLU A 58 -8.85 -0.80 -12.90
N HIS A 59 -8.49 0.24 -12.17
CA HIS A 59 -8.88 1.60 -12.57
C HIS A 59 -7.74 2.59 -12.61
N GLY A 60 -6.55 2.19 -12.24
CA GLY A 60 -5.42 3.11 -12.11
C GLY A 60 -4.58 3.29 -13.33
N GLY A 61 -4.87 2.56 -14.40
CA GLY A 61 -4.05 2.61 -15.60
C GLY A 61 -2.66 2.06 -15.35
N LEU A 62 -1.72 2.44 -16.18
CA LEU A 62 -0.35 1.94 -16.06
C LEU A 62 0.29 2.36 -14.75
N ALA A 63 0.11 3.62 -14.38
CA ALA A 63 0.71 4.11 -13.13
C ALA A 63 0.16 3.36 -11.93
N GLY A 64 -1.15 3.15 -11.89
CA GLY A 64 -1.76 2.38 -10.81
C GLY A 64 -1.28 0.96 -10.79
N TYR A 65 -1.15 0.34 -11.95
CA TYR A 65 -0.68 -1.03 -12.04
C TYR A 65 0.74 -1.15 -11.48
N GLN A 66 1.60 -0.19 -11.77
CA GLN A 66 2.97 -0.21 -11.28
C GLN A 66 3.02 -0.08 -9.76
N ILE A 67 2.18 0.78 -9.19
CA ILE A 67 2.13 0.91 -7.74
C ILE A 67 1.58 -0.38 -7.12
N ALA A 68 0.57 -0.96 -7.73
CA ALA A 68 0.02 -2.21 -7.24
C ALA A 68 1.07 -3.32 -7.23
N ALA A 69 1.92 -3.35 -8.25
CA ALA A 69 3.00 -4.33 -8.30
C ALA A 69 3.96 -4.15 -7.13
N GLU A 70 4.26 -2.91 -6.77
CA GLU A 70 5.11 -2.65 -5.63
C GLU A 70 4.46 -3.08 -4.33
N LEU A 71 3.15 -2.88 -4.23
CA LEU A 71 2.43 -3.27 -3.02
C LEU A 71 2.35 -4.78 -2.86
N CYS A 72 2.45 -5.52 -3.94
CA CYS A 72 2.39 -6.98 -3.89
C CYS A 72 3.68 -7.62 -3.39
N HIS A 73 4.76 -6.88 -3.31
CA HIS A 73 6.03 -7.44 -2.83
C HIS A 73 6.15 -7.42 -1.31
#